data_2a83dabf18da2e72b18a587fa64485b9
#
_entry.id   2a83dabf18da2e72b18a587fa64485b9
#
_cell.length_a   1.000
_cell.length_b   1.000
_cell.length_c   1.000
_cell.angle_alpha   90.00
_cell.angle_beta   90.00
_cell.angle_gamma   90.00
#
_symmetry.space_group_name_H-M   'P 1'
#
loop_
_entity.id
_entity.type
_entity.pdbx_description
1 polymer ?
#
loop_
_entity_poly.entity_id
_entity_poly.type
_entity_poly.pdbx_seq_one_letter_code
_entity_poly.pdbx_strand_id
1 'polypeptide(L)'
;MDCSGFIYYVLAQSGIADAPRDAREQYAWVRKAGNFNAVLAQRDDTFELDDLQPGYLLFWASNFGVSRDPEISQTMIYIGRDKTTNQRLMIGASERGTFKGQAKSGVSVFDFKVGHAAPKPGKETTAVFVGYGRVPGLSPK
;
A
#
# COMPACT_ATOMS: atom_id res chain seq x y z
N MET A 1 3.42 -6.63 14.88
CA MET A 1 4.25 -6.38 13.67
C MET A 1 3.71 -5.16 12.95
N ASP A 2 4.55 -4.22 12.60
CA ASP A 2 4.12 -3.04 11.86
C ASP A 2 3.98 -3.34 10.36
N CYS A 3 3.44 -2.38 9.61
CA CYS A 3 3.13 -2.61 8.20
C CYS A 3 4.38 -2.91 7.37
N SER A 4 5.44 -2.13 7.55
CA SER A 4 6.68 -2.33 6.79
C SER A 4 7.38 -3.62 7.20
N GLY A 5 7.31 -3.99 8.48
CA GLY A 5 7.86 -5.24 8.96
C GLY A 5 7.19 -6.45 8.33
N PHE A 6 5.88 -6.40 8.19
CA PHE A 6 5.13 -7.47 7.52
C PHE A 6 5.56 -7.59 6.05
N ILE A 7 5.68 -6.47 5.34
CA ILE A 7 6.14 -6.45 3.94
C ILE A 7 7.53 -7.06 3.83
N TYR A 8 8.44 -6.63 4.70
CA TYR A 8 9.81 -7.14 4.73
C TYR A 8 9.82 -8.67 4.91
N TYR A 9 9.03 -9.17 5.86
CA TYR A 9 8.93 -10.59 6.16
C TYR A 9 8.42 -11.37 4.95
N VAL A 10 7.33 -10.91 4.34
CA VAL A 10 6.72 -11.59 3.20
C VAL A 10 7.68 -11.64 2.01
N LEU A 11 8.36 -10.53 1.72
CA LEU A 11 9.30 -10.49 0.60
C LEU A 11 10.50 -11.39 0.85
N ALA A 12 11.00 -11.45 2.08
CA ALA A 12 12.09 -12.35 2.43
C ALA A 12 11.68 -13.81 2.22
N GLN A 13 10.46 -14.17 2.63
CA GLN A 13 9.94 -15.53 2.43
C GLN A 13 9.71 -15.84 0.94
N SER A 14 9.57 -14.82 0.11
CA SER A 14 9.38 -14.97 -1.33
C SER A 14 10.70 -14.93 -2.11
N GLY A 15 11.84 -14.89 -1.42
CA GLY A 15 13.15 -14.89 -2.06
C GLY A 15 13.71 -13.50 -2.36
N ILE A 16 13.05 -12.44 -1.90
CA ILE A 16 13.54 -11.07 -2.10
C ILE A 16 14.31 -10.66 -0.84
N ALA A 17 15.60 -10.96 -0.84
CA ALA A 17 16.44 -10.78 0.34
C ALA A 17 16.91 -9.34 0.57
N ASP A 18 16.84 -8.50 -0.46
CA ASP A 18 17.33 -7.13 -0.41
C ASP A 18 16.25 -6.08 -0.16
N ALA A 19 15.05 -6.52 0.19
CA ALA A 19 13.95 -5.60 0.47
C ALA A 19 14.28 -4.76 1.72
N PRO A 20 14.05 -3.45 1.67
CA PRO A 20 14.24 -2.61 2.86
C PRO A 20 13.25 -2.95 3.97
N ARG A 21 13.63 -2.66 5.21
CA ARG A 21 12.82 -2.95 6.39
C ARG A 21 11.79 -1.87 6.68
N ASP A 22 12.05 -0.66 6.25
CA ASP A 22 11.30 0.54 6.62
C ASP A 22 10.40 0.97 5.45
N ALA A 23 9.20 1.45 5.75
CA ALA A 23 8.20 1.86 4.74
C ALA A 23 8.76 2.95 3.81
N ARG A 24 9.43 3.95 4.35
CA ARG A 24 10.04 5.02 3.56
C ARG A 24 11.10 4.48 2.61
N GLU A 25 11.92 3.56 3.08
CA GLU A 25 12.96 2.94 2.27
C GLU A 25 12.36 2.01 1.21
N GLN A 26 11.26 1.33 1.53
CA GLN A 26 10.53 0.50 0.56
C GLN A 26 9.99 1.37 -0.58
N TYR A 27 9.44 2.51 -0.27
CA TYR A 27 8.96 3.47 -1.25
C TYR A 27 10.10 3.95 -2.15
N ALA A 28 11.23 4.35 -1.54
CA ALA A 28 12.40 4.80 -2.30
C ALA A 28 12.95 3.68 -3.20
N TRP A 29 12.96 2.46 -2.71
CA TRP A 29 13.42 1.29 -3.43
C TRP A 29 12.60 1.03 -4.70
N VAL A 30 11.27 1.09 -4.60
CA VAL A 30 10.39 0.92 -5.75
C VAL A 30 10.56 2.06 -6.74
N ARG A 31 10.69 3.29 -6.27
CA ARG A 31 10.89 4.46 -7.12
C ARG A 31 12.23 4.40 -7.85
N LYS A 32 13.28 4.04 -7.16
CA LYS A 32 14.61 3.95 -7.72
C LYS A 32 14.69 2.91 -8.84
N ALA A 33 13.90 1.85 -8.72
CA ALA A 33 13.84 0.80 -9.75
C ALA A 33 13.02 1.22 -10.98
N GLY A 34 12.38 2.39 -10.94
CA GLY A 34 11.56 2.86 -12.06
C GLY A 34 10.19 2.20 -12.13
N ASN A 35 9.76 1.56 -11.06
CA ASN A 35 8.51 0.79 -11.04
C ASN A 35 7.32 1.54 -10.42
N PHE A 36 7.54 2.75 -9.92
CA PHE A 36 6.51 3.47 -9.18
C PHE A 36 5.51 4.17 -10.11
N ASN A 37 4.23 4.03 -9.78
CA ASN A 37 3.13 4.72 -10.47
C ASN A 37 2.44 5.65 -9.47
N ALA A 38 2.58 6.95 -9.66
CA ALA A 38 1.96 7.93 -8.80
C ALA A 38 0.45 7.99 -9.05
N VAL A 39 -0.32 8.14 -7.98
CA VAL A 39 -1.77 8.30 -8.06
C VAL A 39 -2.11 9.65 -7.46
N LEU A 40 -2.65 10.54 -8.27
CA LEU A 40 -2.99 11.90 -7.86
C LEU A 40 -4.46 12.04 -7.47
N ALA A 41 -5.34 11.31 -8.16
CA ALA A 41 -6.77 11.33 -7.86
C ALA A 41 -7.06 10.50 -6.61
N GLN A 42 -7.66 11.10 -5.62
CA GLN A 42 -7.99 10.42 -4.35
C GLN A 42 -9.36 9.77 -4.44
N ARG A 43 -9.55 8.91 -5.45
CA ARG A 43 -10.80 8.19 -5.70
C ARG A 43 -10.51 6.73 -6.01
N ASP A 44 -11.39 5.86 -5.57
CA ASP A 44 -11.22 4.41 -5.80
C ASP A 44 -11.49 4.00 -7.25
N ASP A 45 -12.11 4.84 -8.04
CA ASP A 45 -12.48 4.55 -9.43
C ASP A 45 -11.57 5.22 -10.46
N THR A 46 -10.44 5.77 -10.03
CA THR A 46 -9.53 6.47 -10.97
C THR A 46 -8.87 5.49 -11.93
N PHE A 47 -8.70 5.92 -13.19
CA PHE A 47 -7.99 5.13 -14.19
C PHE A 47 -6.52 4.90 -13.82
N GLU A 48 -5.98 5.71 -12.93
CA GLU A 48 -4.59 5.55 -12.47
C GLU A 48 -4.33 4.20 -11.81
N LEU A 49 -5.38 3.49 -11.39
CA LEU A 49 -5.28 2.17 -10.78
C LEU A 49 -5.34 1.03 -11.80
N ASP A 50 -5.48 1.33 -13.08
CA ASP A 50 -5.68 0.29 -14.12
C ASP A 50 -4.48 -0.63 -14.27
N ASP A 51 -3.27 -0.16 -13.98
CA ASP A 51 -2.06 -0.96 -14.08
C ASP A 51 -1.72 -1.73 -12.82
N LEU A 52 -2.55 -1.62 -11.80
CA LEU A 52 -2.33 -2.29 -10.52
C LEU A 52 -2.49 -3.81 -10.67
N GLN A 53 -1.46 -4.56 -10.27
CA GLN A 53 -1.43 -6.01 -10.39
C GLN A 53 -1.17 -6.65 -9.03
N PRO A 54 -1.67 -7.88 -8.80
CA PRO A 54 -1.38 -8.58 -7.56
C PRO A 54 0.12 -8.69 -7.30
N GLY A 55 0.52 -8.45 -6.07
CA GLY A 55 1.93 -8.45 -5.66
C GLY A 55 2.56 -7.06 -5.63
N TYR A 56 1.91 -6.06 -6.17
CA TYR A 56 2.43 -4.69 -6.12
C TYR A 56 2.30 -4.12 -4.72
N LEU A 57 3.24 -3.25 -4.34
CA LEU A 57 3.19 -2.54 -3.08
C LEU A 57 2.35 -1.28 -3.22
N LEU A 58 1.60 -0.97 -2.16
CA LEU A 58 0.73 0.19 -2.08
C LEU A 58 1.29 1.11 -0.99
N PHE A 59 1.31 2.42 -1.24
CA PHE A 59 1.93 3.38 -0.32
C PHE A 59 1.00 4.52 0.02
N TRP A 60 0.93 4.85 1.30
CA TRP A 60 0.23 6.02 1.83
C TRP A 60 1.21 6.89 2.59
N ALA A 61 1.00 8.19 2.54
CA ALA A 61 1.81 9.16 3.27
C ALA A 61 0.97 9.87 4.33
N SER A 62 1.61 10.23 5.44
CA SER A 62 0.92 10.86 6.56
C SER A 62 0.78 12.37 6.40
N ASN A 63 1.59 12.99 5.56
CA ASN A 63 1.45 14.42 5.32
C ASN A 63 1.15 14.70 3.86
N PHE A 64 0.42 15.79 3.67
CA PHE A 64 -0.05 16.23 2.39
C PHE A 64 0.79 17.43 2.00
N GLY A 65 1.79 17.20 1.21
CA GLY A 65 2.61 18.33 0.79
C GLY A 65 3.36 18.04 -0.49
N VAL A 66 3.85 19.11 -1.12
CA VAL A 66 4.71 19.00 -2.28
C VAL A 66 6.09 18.62 -1.79
N SER A 67 6.17 17.51 -1.10
CA SER A 67 7.44 17.03 -0.59
C SER A 67 8.02 16.03 -1.58
N ARG A 68 9.30 16.18 -1.88
CA ARG A 68 10.02 15.18 -2.68
C ARG A 68 10.20 13.90 -1.92
N ASP A 69 9.96 13.93 -0.64
CA ASP A 69 10.28 12.87 0.30
C ASP A 69 9.10 12.69 1.24
N PRO A 70 7.97 12.16 0.73
CA PRO A 70 6.78 12.02 1.55
C PRO A 70 7.02 11.10 2.74
N GLU A 71 6.41 11.39 3.86
CA GLU A 71 6.45 10.51 5.03
C GLU A 71 5.52 9.35 4.81
N ILE A 72 6.06 8.24 4.32
CA ILE A 72 5.28 7.04 4.09
C ILE A 72 4.88 6.45 5.44
N SER A 73 3.58 6.40 5.69
CA SER A 73 3.03 5.93 6.97
C SER A 73 2.45 4.53 6.89
N GLN A 74 2.17 4.05 5.68
CA GLN A 74 1.51 2.76 5.50
C GLN A 74 1.94 2.13 4.20
N THR A 75 2.24 0.84 4.23
CA THR A 75 2.46 0.04 3.02
C THR A 75 1.63 -1.23 3.10
N MET A 76 1.11 -1.67 1.95
CA MET A 76 0.33 -2.89 1.83
C MET A 76 0.72 -3.61 0.55
N ILE A 77 0.30 -4.87 0.43
CA ILE A 77 0.48 -5.65 -0.81
C ILE A 77 -0.89 -5.81 -1.45
N TYR A 78 -1.01 -5.42 -2.71
CA TYR A 78 -2.23 -5.62 -3.47
C TYR A 78 -2.37 -7.11 -3.82
N ILE A 79 -3.56 -7.69 -3.65
CA ILE A 79 -3.76 -9.11 -3.92
C ILE A 79 -4.84 -9.38 -4.98
N GLY A 80 -5.42 -8.35 -5.57
CA GLY A 80 -6.41 -8.52 -6.63
C GLY A 80 -7.79 -8.16 -6.19
N ARG A 81 -8.79 -8.68 -6.91
CA ARG A 81 -10.21 -8.36 -6.63
C ARG A 81 -10.92 -9.58 -6.07
N ASP A 82 -11.87 -9.32 -5.18
CA ASP A 82 -12.80 -10.34 -4.70
C ASP A 82 -13.66 -10.79 -5.89
N LYS A 83 -13.75 -12.08 -6.11
CA LYS A 83 -14.49 -12.64 -7.25
C LYS A 83 -15.99 -12.42 -7.16
N THR A 84 -16.51 -12.26 -5.96
CA THR A 84 -17.95 -12.10 -5.72
C THR A 84 -18.37 -10.63 -5.79
N THR A 85 -17.61 -9.75 -5.13
CA THR A 85 -17.99 -8.33 -4.99
C THR A 85 -17.26 -7.41 -5.94
N ASN A 86 -16.19 -7.91 -6.59
CA ASN A 86 -15.28 -7.13 -7.43
C ASN A 86 -14.51 -6.03 -6.66
N GLN A 87 -14.55 -6.08 -5.33
CA GLN A 87 -13.81 -5.15 -4.49
C GLN A 87 -12.32 -5.47 -4.56
N ARG A 88 -11.48 -4.46 -4.78
CA ARG A 88 -10.04 -4.63 -4.69
C ARG A 88 -9.63 -4.93 -3.26
N LEU A 89 -8.68 -5.85 -3.10
CA LEU A 89 -8.22 -6.32 -1.80
C LEU A 89 -6.72 -6.13 -1.65
N MET A 90 -6.29 -5.99 -0.41
CA MET A 90 -4.88 -5.87 -0.07
C MET A 90 -4.61 -6.64 1.22
N ILE A 91 -3.34 -6.96 1.48
CA ILE A 91 -2.94 -7.66 2.69
C ILE A 91 -1.80 -6.89 3.36
N GLY A 92 -1.80 -6.88 4.67
CA GLY A 92 -0.76 -6.23 5.44
C GLY A 92 -1.12 -6.10 6.89
N ALA A 93 -0.34 -5.31 7.61
CA ALA A 93 -0.57 -5.02 9.03
C ALA A 93 -1.11 -3.60 9.15
N SER A 94 -2.25 -3.43 9.78
CA SER A 94 -2.86 -2.13 10.01
C SER A 94 -3.67 -2.16 11.30
N GLU A 95 -3.66 -1.05 12.01
CA GLU A 95 -4.51 -0.89 13.19
C GLU A 95 -5.95 -0.52 12.81
N ARG A 96 -6.16 -0.05 11.58
CA ARG A 96 -7.46 0.44 11.14
C ARG A 96 -7.68 0.10 9.68
N GLY A 97 -8.74 -0.63 9.43
CA GLY A 97 -9.12 -0.98 8.08
C GLY A 97 -10.44 -1.72 8.09
N THR A 98 -10.88 -2.14 6.91
CA THR A 98 -12.13 -2.90 6.77
C THR A 98 -11.90 -4.11 5.87
N PHE A 99 -12.73 -5.13 6.05
CA PHE A 99 -12.84 -6.24 5.13
C PHE A 99 -14.31 -6.58 4.96
N LYS A 100 -14.82 -6.51 3.75
CA LYS A 100 -16.24 -6.67 3.43
C LYS A 100 -17.11 -5.71 4.26
N GLY A 101 -16.60 -4.49 4.47
CA GLY A 101 -17.30 -3.47 5.22
C GLY A 101 -17.20 -3.59 6.73
N GLN A 102 -16.55 -4.64 7.25
CA GLN A 102 -16.39 -4.86 8.69
C GLN A 102 -15.03 -4.37 9.14
N ALA A 103 -14.98 -3.76 10.32
CA ALA A 103 -13.72 -3.28 10.88
C ALA A 103 -12.75 -4.43 11.13
N LYS A 104 -11.49 -4.22 10.77
CA LYS A 104 -10.41 -5.18 10.95
C LYS A 104 -9.16 -4.48 11.46
N SER A 105 -8.33 -5.21 12.20
CA SER A 105 -7.04 -4.71 12.65
C SER A 105 -6.02 -5.86 12.69
N GLY A 106 -4.74 -5.50 12.79
CA GLY A 106 -3.65 -6.47 12.81
C GLY A 106 -3.22 -6.88 11.41
N VAL A 107 -2.62 -8.06 11.31
CA VAL A 107 -2.22 -8.62 10.01
C VAL A 107 -3.45 -9.32 9.43
N SER A 108 -3.94 -8.81 8.29
CA SER A 108 -5.19 -9.31 7.71
C SER A 108 -5.30 -8.92 6.26
N VAL A 109 -6.34 -9.45 5.61
CA VAL A 109 -6.80 -8.97 4.31
C VAL A 109 -7.74 -7.80 4.55
N PHE A 110 -7.58 -6.75 3.78
CA PHE A 110 -8.40 -5.54 3.89
C PHE A 110 -8.96 -5.16 2.52
N ASP A 111 -10.10 -4.50 2.54
CA ASP A 111 -10.61 -3.84 1.34
C ASP A 111 -9.63 -2.74 0.96
N PHE A 112 -9.21 -2.69 -0.30
CA PHE A 112 -8.39 -1.60 -0.78
C PHE A 112 -9.27 -0.40 -1.09
N LYS A 113 -9.02 0.69 -0.38
CA LYS A 113 -9.64 1.98 -0.62
C LYS A 113 -8.57 3.04 -0.57
N VAL A 114 -8.63 3.98 -1.49
CA VAL A 114 -7.65 5.06 -1.55
C VAL A 114 -7.59 5.80 -0.20
N GLY A 115 -8.72 5.96 0.45
CA GLY A 115 -8.80 6.60 1.77
C GLY A 115 -8.62 5.64 2.94
N HIS A 116 -7.99 4.47 2.74
CA HIS A 116 -7.89 3.43 3.75
C HIS A 116 -7.36 3.91 5.11
N ALA A 117 -6.33 4.71 5.11
CA ALA A 117 -5.68 5.13 6.34
C ALA A 117 -6.23 6.48 6.86
N ALA A 118 -7.54 6.66 6.78
CA ALA A 118 -8.18 7.88 7.27
C ALA A 118 -7.82 8.14 8.73
N PRO A 119 -7.64 9.40 9.14
CA PRO A 119 -7.23 9.74 10.49
C PRO A 119 -8.31 9.42 11.51
N LYS A 120 -7.89 9.27 12.76
CA LYS A 120 -8.82 9.16 13.86
C LYS A 120 -9.55 10.50 14.04
N PRO A 121 -10.81 10.47 14.50
CA PRO A 121 -11.52 11.71 14.81
C PRO A 121 -10.68 12.61 15.71
N GLY A 122 -10.59 13.89 15.38
CA GLY A 122 -9.82 14.86 16.14
C GLY A 122 -8.36 14.99 15.74
N LYS A 123 -7.86 14.19 14.81
CA LYS A 123 -6.49 14.34 14.29
C LYS A 123 -6.52 14.99 12.91
N GLU A 124 -5.62 15.93 12.72
CA GLU A 124 -5.59 16.72 11.49
C GLU A 124 -4.85 16.05 10.33
N THR A 125 -4.02 15.05 10.62
CA THR A 125 -3.24 14.39 9.59
C THR A 125 -4.06 13.32 8.88
N THR A 126 -4.22 13.49 7.57
CA THR A 126 -4.92 12.54 6.72
C THR A 126 -3.89 11.74 5.94
N ALA A 127 -4.01 10.42 5.96
CA ALA A 127 -3.16 9.61 5.11
C ALA A 127 -3.63 9.73 3.66
N VAL A 128 -2.68 9.95 2.75
CA VAL A 128 -2.93 10.15 1.34
C VAL A 128 -2.32 9.00 0.58
N PHE A 129 -3.09 8.38 -0.32
CA PHE A 129 -2.57 7.34 -1.18
C PHE A 129 -1.68 7.99 -2.24
N VAL A 130 -0.37 7.68 -2.20
CA VAL A 130 0.58 8.34 -3.11
C VAL A 130 0.85 7.52 -4.36
N GLY A 131 0.60 6.23 -4.32
CA GLY A 131 0.80 5.39 -5.49
C GLY A 131 1.16 3.96 -5.17
N TYR A 132 1.59 3.23 -6.20
CA TYR A 132 1.90 1.81 -6.10
C TYR A 132 3.04 1.44 -7.04
N GLY A 133 3.60 0.25 -6.85
CA GLY A 133 4.63 -0.19 -7.77
C GLY A 133 4.98 -1.66 -7.62
N ARG A 134 5.58 -2.19 -8.68
CA ARG A 134 6.06 -3.55 -8.71
C ARG A 134 7.29 -3.70 -7.80
N VAL A 135 7.35 -4.81 -7.09
CA VAL A 135 8.50 -5.11 -6.25
C VAL A 135 9.71 -5.38 -7.13
N PRO A 136 10.84 -4.67 -6.91
CA PRO A 136 12.06 -4.95 -7.67
C PRO A 136 12.50 -6.40 -7.46
N GLY A 137 12.82 -7.08 -8.53
CA GLY A 137 13.23 -8.48 -8.48
C GLY A 137 12.12 -9.48 -8.71
N LEU A 138 10.84 -9.07 -8.65
CA LEU A 138 9.74 -9.96 -9.03
C LEU A 138 9.53 -9.89 -10.53
N SER A 139 9.34 -11.08 -11.14
CA SER A 139 9.07 -11.15 -12.56
C SER A 139 7.65 -10.65 -12.84
N PRO A 140 7.46 -9.83 -13.87
CA PRO A 140 6.11 -9.45 -14.28
C PRO A 140 5.40 -10.67 -14.85
N LYS A 141 4.12 -10.75 -14.57
CA LYS A 141 3.28 -11.78 -15.17
C LYS A 141 2.47 -11.20 -16.30
#